data_e7aa4b1a69bd5bc0bc0ea6333022e5b1
#
_entry.id   e7aa4b1a69bd5bc0bc0ea6333022e5b1
#
_cell.length_a   1.000
_cell.length_b   1.000
_cell.length_c   1.000
_cell.angle_alpha   90.00
_cell.angle_beta   90.00
_cell.angle_gamma   90.00
#
_symmetry.space_group_name_H-M   'P 1'
#
loop_
_entity.id
_entity.type
_entity.pdbx_description
1 polymer ?
#
loop_
_entity_poly.entity_id
_entity_poly.type
_entity_poly.pdbx_seq_one_letter_code
_entity_poly.pdbx_strand_id
1 'polypeptide(L)'
;KLNIYKNFPDEKSFDNLIEKTFTNYYDQWNADYIIERGDWITPYNLKLLQKYFKNNKIKIVILVRDVLDILGSMLNVCRRNAEFYINRQYEFSDKSTVIFEKKEELAEIIMHRDNYIYTVLYSINNLLKENTFKDYIFVEYNDLVSKPDITLKNIYNFFDIKHFKHDFNNVKEFEVNGIKYEDSVFGGKLHKLKTGKLERQEYQIKVPQRVVDKYSGLEMWRKINNEK
;
A
#
# COMPACT_ATOMS: atom_id res chain seq x y z
N LYS A 1 1.06 -4.73 22.67
CA LYS A 1 1.50 -5.93 23.37
C LYS A 1 0.29 -6.71 23.86
N LEU A 2 0.36 -8.05 23.83
CA LEU A 2 -0.67 -8.93 24.36
C LEU A 2 -0.87 -8.69 25.86
N ASN A 3 -2.10 -8.83 26.36
CA ASN A 3 -2.38 -8.68 27.79
C ASN A 3 -1.56 -9.64 28.65
N ILE A 4 -1.40 -10.88 28.21
CA ILE A 4 -0.58 -11.87 28.92
C ILE A 4 0.87 -11.42 29.04
N TYR A 5 1.44 -10.77 28.02
CA TYR A 5 2.79 -10.23 28.07
C TYR A 5 2.93 -9.06 29.06
N LYS A 6 1.85 -8.27 29.26
CA LYS A 6 1.88 -7.18 30.25
C LYS A 6 1.93 -7.70 31.68
N ASN A 7 1.25 -8.80 31.94
CA ASN A 7 1.16 -9.41 33.26
C ASN A 7 2.34 -10.37 33.56
N PHE A 8 2.81 -11.04 32.52
CA PHE A 8 3.89 -12.03 32.59
C PHE A 8 4.89 -11.77 31.47
N PRO A 9 5.75 -10.75 31.58
CA PRO A 9 6.67 -10.36 30.52
C PRO A 9 7.74 -11.44 30.30
N ASP A 10 7.65 -12.12 29.18
CA ASP A 10 8.62 -13.08 28.69
C ASP A 10 8.95 -12.77 27.23
N GLU A 11 10.07 -12.07 27.01
CA GLU A 11 10.51 -11.67 25.68
C GLU A 11 10.76 -12.85 24.76
N LYS A 12 11.28 -13.97 25.27
CA LYS A 12 11.58 -15.16 24.47
C LYS A 12 10.30 -15.80 23.93
N SER A 13 9.29 -15.93 24.78
CA SER A 13 7.98 -16.43 24.35
C SER A 13 7.29 -15.49 23.38
N PHE A 14 7.41 -14.19 23.59
CA PHE A 14 6.86 -13.19 22.69
C PHE A 14 7.55 -13.19 21.32
N ASP A 15 8.88 -13.26 21.29
CA ASP A 15 9.66 -13.34 20.07
C ASP A 15 9.30 -14.62 19.28
N ASN A 16 9.19 -15.75 19.94
CA ASN A 16 8.78 -17.01 19.31
C ASN A 16 7.36 -16.95 18.72
N LEU A 17 6.43 -16.28 19.41
CA LEU A 17 5.07 -16.07 18.89
C LEU A 17 5.11 -15.25 17.59
N ILE A 18 5.83 -14.13 17.58
CA ILE A 18 5.93 -13.25 16.40
C ILE A 18 6.60 -13.99 15.24
N GLU A 19 7.73 -14.66 15.48
CA GLU A 19 8.47 -15.40 14.45
C GLU A 19 7.60 -16.47 13.77
N LYS A 20 6.77 -17.15 14.54
CA LYS A 20 5.90 -18.21 14.02
C LYS A 20 4.56 -17.74 13.47
N THR A 21 4.20 -16.48 13.63
CA THR A 21 2.87 -16.01 13.23
C THR A 21 2.59 -16.26 11.75
N PHE A 22 3.49 -15.88 10.87
CA PHE A 22 3.29 -16.05 9.43
C PHE A 22 3.43 -17.51 8.99
N THR A 23 4.44 -18.20 9.48
CA THR A 23 4.63 -19.63 9.14
C THR A 23 3.42 -20.46 9.53
N ASN A 24 2.88 -20.26 10.72
CA ASN A 24 1.71 -20.98 11.18
C ASN A 24 0.44 -20.58 10.43
N TYR A 25 0.28 -19.31 10.07
CA TYR A 25 -0.89 -18.82 9.34
C TYR A 25 -0.97 -19.44 7.94
N TYR A 26 0.17 -19.53 7.26
CA TYR A 26 0.24 -20.03 5.88
C TYR A 26 0.56 -21.53 5.76
N ASP A 27 0.73 -22.24 6.87
CA ASP A 27 1.13 -23.65 6.91
C ASP A 27 0.23 -24.57 6.07
N GLN A 28 -1.08 -24.26 6.04
CA GLN A 28 -2.06 -25.05 5.29
C GLN A 28 -2.26 -24.57 3.84
N TRP A 29 -1.52 -23.56 3.41
CA TRP A 29 -1.65 -23.05 2.05
C TRP A 29 -0.82 -23.88 1.09
N ASN A 30 -1.46 -24.51 0.11
CA ASN A 30 -0.78 -25.25 -0.95
C ASN A 30 -0.29 -24.28 -2.03
N ALA A 31 0.76 -23.52 -1.73
CA ALA A 31 1.30 -22.49 -2.61
C ALA A 31 2.82 -22.50 -2.59
N ASP A 32 3.45 -22.42 -3.77
CA ASP A 32 4.91 -22.34 -3.91
C ASP A 32 5.46 -20.99 -3.42
N TYR A 33 4.66 -19.95 -3.52
CA TYR A 33 5.03 -18.58 -3.15
C TYR A 33 3.90 -17.91 -2.39
N ILE A 34 4.25 -17.16 -1.35
CA ILE A 34 3.33 -16.33 -0.58
C ILE A 34 3.69 -14.88 -0.81
N ILE A 35 2.74 -14.12 -1.34
CA ILE A 35 2.88 -12.67 -1.54
C ILE A 35 1.93 -11.98 -0.58
N GLU A 36 2.51 -11.30 0.39
CA GLU A 36 1.78 -10.56 1.40
C GLU A 36 1.70 -9.07 1.02
N ARG A 37 0.49 -8.51 1.11
CA ARG A 37 0.25 -7.08 0.88
C ARG A 37 0.13 -6.34 2.20
N GLY A 38 1.01 -5.36 2.44
CA GLY A 38 0.97 -4.57 3.67
C GLY A 38 1.92 -3.38 3.64
N ASP A 39 1.90 -2.62 4.70
CA ASP A 39 2.76 -1.44 4.89
C ASP A 39 4.15 -1.84 5.41
N TRP A 40 4.79 -2.79 4.72
CA TRP A 40 6.03 -3.42 5.17
C TRP A 40 7.24 -2.49 5.22
N ILE A 41 7.21 -1.39 4.47
CA ILE A 41 8.31 -0.41 4.44
C ILE A 41 8.26 0.61 5.59
N THR A 42 7.24 0.58 6.46
CA THR A 42 7.26 1.44 7.64
C THR A 42 8.47 1.10 8.52
N PRO A 43 9.10 2.09 9.19
CA PRO A 43 10.28 1.83 10.01
C PRO A 43 10.10 0.74 11.07
N TYR A 44 8.89 0.64 11.63
CA TYR A 44 8.56 -0.40 12.61
C TYR A 44 8.47 -1.78 11.98
N ASN A 45 7.79 -1.91 10.83
CA ASN A 45 7.65 -3.19 10.14
C ASN A 45 8.97 -3.67 9.57
N LEU A 46 9.80 -2.78 9.01
CA LEU A 46 11.15 -3.15 8.58
C LEU A 46 12.00 -3.71 9.72
N LYS A 47 11.93 -3.10 10.92
CA LYS A 47 12.61 -3.63 12.11
C LYS A 47 12.09 -5.00 12.52
N LEU A 48 10.77 -5.23 12.41
CA LEU A 48 10.19 -6.56 12.65
C LEU A 48 10.71 -7.59 11.65
N LEU A 49 10.68 -7.27 10.34
CA LEU A 49 11.21 -8.14 9.31
C LEU A 49 12.68 -8.47 9.54
N GLN A 50 13.51 -7.48 9.83
CA GLN A 50 14.93 -7.66 10.12
C GLN A 50 15.18 -8.48 11.40
N LYS A 51 14.36 -8.32 12.43
CA LYS A 51 14.53 -9.06 13.69
C LYS A 51 14.11 -10.52 13.58
N TYR A 52 12.92 -10.79 13.01
CA TYR A 52 12.29 -12.11 13.09
C TYR A 52 12.44 -12.95 11.81
N PHE A 53 12.79 -12.34 10.70
CA PHE A 53 12.89 -13.02 9.41
C PHE A 53 14.30 -12.98 8.81
N LYS A 54 15.33 -12.91 9.65
CA LYS A 54 16.76 -12.79 9.24
C LYS A 54 17.22 -13.85 8.25
N ASN A 55 16.71 -15.04 8.38
CA ASN A 55 17.09 -16.21 7.56
C ASN A 55 16.25 -16.34 6.28
N ASN A 56 15.19 -15.55 6.14
CA ASN A 56 14.33 -15.57 4.98
C ASN A 56 14.76 -14.48 4.00
N LYS A 57 14.87 -14.82 2.72
CA LYS A 57 15.09 -13.84 1.66
C LYS A 57 13.80 -13.04 1.42
N ILE A 58 13.60 -12.01 2.23
CA ILE A 58 12.47 -11.10 2.05
C ILE A 58 12.83 -10.11 0.95
N LYS A 59 11.98 -10.00 -0.03
CA LYS A 59 12.07 -9.01 -1.09
C LYS A 59 10.79 -8.19 -1.11
N ILE A 60 10.90 -6.88 -1.29
CA ILE A 60 9.75 -5.97 -1.24
C ILE A 60 9.59 -5.25 -2.57
N VAL A 61 8.42 -5.36 -3.17
CA VAL A 61 8.00 -4.51 -4.29
C VAL A 61 7.19 -3.34 -3.73
N ILE A 62 7.65 -2.13 -3.99
CA ILE A 62 7.01 -0.90 -3.57
C ILE A 62 6.31 -0.30 -4.78
N LEU A 63 4.99 -0.48 -4.84
CA LEU A 63 4.19 0.13 -5.89
C LEU A 63 4.03 1.62 -5.60
N VAL A 64 4.54 2.45 -6.50
CA VAL A 64 4.51 3.91 -6.37
C VAL A 64 3.73 4.56 -7.50
N ARG A 65 3.24 5.76 -7.24
CA ARG A 65 2.48 6.53 -8.21
C ARG A 65 2.69 8.02 -7.92
N ASP A 66 2.50 8.84 -8.95
CA ASP A 66 2.49 10.29 -8.80
C ASP A 66 1.60 10.72 -7.62
N VAL A 67 2.16 11.55 -6.74
CA VAL A 67 1.50 11.94 -5.48
C VAL A 67 0.21 12.72 -5.75
N LEU A 68 0.19 13.57 -6.76
CA LEU A 68 -1.02 14.32 -7.14
C LEU A 68 -2.09 13.41 -7.72
N ASP A 69 -1.69 12.34 -8.45
CA ASP A 69 -2.62 11.31 -8.93
C ASP A 69 -3.26 10.54 -7.77
N ILE A 70 -2.47 10.18 -6.75
CA ILE A 70 -2.97 9.52 -5.54
C ILE A 70 -3.94 10.44 -4.81
N LEU A 71 -3.56 11.70 -4.64
CA LEU A 71 -4.37 12.70 -3.95
C LEU A 71 -5.69 12.95 -4.69
N GLY A 72 -5.66 13.10 -6.01
CA GLY A 72 -6.86 13.21 -6.85
C GLY A 72 -7.79 12.00 -6.71
N SER A 73 -7.22 10.79 -6.66
CA SER A 73 -7.96 9.56 -6.42
C SER A 73 -8.64 9.56 -5.05
N MET A 74 -7.90 9.93 -4.00
CA MET A 74 -8.43 9.95 -2.63
C MET A 74 -9.51 11.03 -2.46
N LEU A 75 -9.33 12.21 -3.04
CA LEU A 75 -10.36 13.24 -3.07
C LEU A 75 -11.66 12.74 -3.72
N ASN A 76 -11.55 11.95 -4.80
CA ASN A 76 -12.69 11.35 -5.46
C ASN A 76 -13.37 10.29 -4.57
N VAL A 77 -12.58 9.43 -3.93
CA VAL A 77 -13.09 8.40 -3.00
C VAL A 77 -13.78 9.05 -1.81
N CYS A 78 -13.17 10.02 -1.17
CA CYS A 78 -13.76 10.73 -0.03
C CYS A 78 -15.10 11.37 -0.38
N ARG A 79 -15.20 12.00 -1.56
CA ARG A 79 -16.47 12.60 -2.00
C ARG A 79 -17.57 11.57 -2.27
N ARG A 80 -17.21 10.43 -2.89
CA ARG A 80 -18.18 9.35 -3.18
C ARG A 80 -18.67 8.62 -1.93
N ASN A 81 -17.85 8.62 -0.88
CA ASN A 81 -18.13 7.91 0.35
C ASN A 81 -18.21 8.87 1.55
N ALA A 82 -18.62 10.13 1.31
CA ALA A 82 -18.69 11.15 2.34
C ALA A 82 -19.48 10.67 3.57
N GLU A 83 -20.67 10.11 3.36
CA GLU A 83 -21.51 9.54 4.44
C GLU A 83 -20.78 8.47 5.25
N PHE A 84 -20.03 7.58 4.58
CA PHE A 84 -19.28 6.52 5.24
C PHE A 84 -18.16 7.09 6.12
N TYR A 85 -17.43 8.06 5.64
CA TYR A 85 -16.36 8.72 6.40
C TYR A 85 -16.93 9.61 7.50
N ILE A 86 -18.01 10.32 7.25
CA ILE A 86 -18.72 11.12 8.24
C ILE A 86 -19.19 10.19 9.38
N ASN A 87 -19.86 9.09 9.08
CA ASN A 87 -20.38 8.16 10.07
C ASN A 87 -19.30 7.40 10.87
N ARG A 88 -18.07 7.29 10.36
CA ARG A 88 -16.94 6.69 11.08
C ARG A 88 -16.08 7.67 11.88
N GLN A 89 -16.13 8.95 11.49
CA GLN A 89 -15.38 10.01 12.18
C GLN A 89 -16.26 10.86 13.10
N TYR A 90 -17.41 10.30 13.42
CA TYR A 90 -18.50 10.84 14.08
C TYR A 90 -18.32 11.49 15.34
N GLU A 91 -17.24 11.57 15.85
CA GLU A 91 -16.92 12.41 16.98
C GLU A 91 -16.47 13.83 16.58
N PHE A 92 -16.36 14.09 15.28
CA PHE A 92 -16.09 15.44 14.78
C PHE A 92 -17.41 16.13 14.42
N SER A 93 -17.75 17.12 15.25
CA SER A 93 -18.86 18.07 15.17
C SER A 93 -19.42 18.39 13.77
N ASP A 94 -20.61 18.97 13.68
CA ASP A 94 -21.40 19.44 12.50
C ASP A 94 -20.65 20.14 11.34
N LYS A 95 -19.35 20.37 11.44
CA LYS A 95 -18.49 20.94 10.42
C LYS A 95 -17.97 19.91 9.38
N SER A 96 -18.16 18.62 9.61
CA SER A 96 -17.55 17.57 8.77
C SER A 96 -18.10 17.54 7.34
N THR A 97 -19.39 17.77 7.14
CA THR A 97 -20.02 17.77 5.81
C THR A 97 -19.49 18.87 4.89
N VAL A 98 -19.21 20.05 5.45
CA VAL A 98 -18.68 21.19 4.71
C VAL A 98 -17.25 20.96 4.20
N ILE A 99 -16.45 20.18 4.94
CA ILE A 99 -15.05 19.91 4.58
C ILE A 99 -14.97 19.07 3.29
N PHE A 100 -15.90 18.13 3.09
CA PHE A 100 -15.88 17.30 1.87
C PHE A 100 -16.20 18.07 0.58
N GLU A 101 -16.80 19.24 0.69
CA GLU A 101 -17.06 20.12 -0.45
C GLU A 101 -15.84 20.99 -0.79
N LYS A 102 -14.98 21.28 0.19
CA LYS A 102 -13.79 22.10 0.04
C LYS A 102 -12.56 21.24 -0.29
N LYS A 103 -12.27 21.08 -1.58
CA LYS A 103 -11.20 20.20 -2.06
C LYS A 103 -9.82 20.53 -1.49
N GLU A 104 -9.51 21.80 -1.27
CA GLU A 104 -8.22 22.24 -0.72
C GLU A 104 -8.07 21.82 0.73
N GLU A 105 -9.08 22.07 1.56
CA GLU A 105 -9.08 21.69 2.97
C GLU A 105 -9.03 20.17 3.12
N LEU A 106 -9.78 19.44 2.29
CA LEU A 106 -9.76 17.98 2.29
C LEU A 106 -8.38 17.44 1.87
N ALA A 107 -7.74 18.06 0.88
CA ALA A 107 -6.39 17.69 0.47
C ALA A 107 -5.37 17.89 1.59
N GLU A 108 -5.45 18.99 2.34
CA GLU A 108 -4.58 19.23 3.50
C GLU A 108 -4.78 18.16 4.60
N ILE A 109 -6.03 17.76 4.83
CA ILE A 109 -6.32 16.68 5.78
C ILE A 109 -5.72 15.36 5.30
N ILE A 110 -5.90 14.99 4.03
CA ILE A 110 -5.38 13.75 3.44
C ILE A 110 -3.85 13.72 3.50
N MET A 111 -3.19 14.86 3.31
CA MET A 111 -1.74 15.00 3.34
C MET A 111 -1.17 15.28 4.74
N HIS A 112 -2.01 15.35 5.78
CA HIS A 112 -1.54 15.58 7.14
C HIS A 112 -0.63 14.44 7.61
N ARG A 113 0.34 14.77 8.48
CA ARG A 113 1.37 13.84 8.98
C ARG A 113 0.83 12.57 9.65
N ASP A 114 -0.38 12.63 10.19
CA ASP A 114 -1.02 11.49 10.86
C ASP A 114 -1.84 10.61 9.89
N ASN A 115 -1.84 10.98 8.60
CA ASN A 115 -2.58 10.27 7.58
C ASN A 115 -1.69 9.39 6.69
N TYR A 116 -2.36 8.49 5.97
CA TYR A 116 -1.73 7.39 5.24
C TYR A 116 -0.69 7.85 4.20
N ILE A 117 -1.01 8.86 3.36
CA ILE A 117 -0.08 9.30 2.31
C ILE A 117 1.23 9.81 2.92
N TYR A 118 1.14 10.66 3.94
CA TYR A 118 2.33 11.16 4.61
C TYR A 118 3.15 10.02 5.23
N THR A 119 2.50 9.08 5.90
CA THR A 119 3.16 7.92 6.51
C THR A 119 3.93 7.10 5.47
N VAL A 120 3.34 6.88 4.28
CA VAL A 120 4.01 6.18 3.19
C VAL A 120 5.20 6.97 2.65
N LEU A 121 5.04 8.27 2.37
CA LEU A 121 6.14 9.14 1.91
C LEU A 121 7.28 9.20 2.94
N TYR A 122 6.94 9.33 4.21
CA TYR A 122 7.92 9.29 5.30
C TYR A 122 8.66 7.96 5.36
N SER A 123 7.95 6.84 5.18
CA SER A 123 8.54 5.50 5.17
C SER A 123 9.50 5.30 3.98
N ILE A 124 9.12 5.75 2.78
CA ILE A 124 9.99 5.73 1.61
C ILE A 124 11.24 6.59 1.86
N ASN A 125 11.06 7.81 2.38
CA ASN A 125 12.19 8.69 2.67
C ASN A 125 13.17 8.08 3.70
N ASN A 126 12.66 7.43 4.74
CA ASN A 126 13.51 6.73 5.71
C ASN A 126 14.20 5.53 5.10
N LEU A 127 13.50 4.70 4.31
CA LEU A 127 14.08 3.57 3.61
C LEU A 127 15.28 4.01 2.74
N LEU A 128 15.13 5.11 2.02
CA LEU A 128 16.16 5.65 1.15
C LEU A 128 17.33 6.26 1.92
N LYS A 129 17.08 6.96 3.01
CA LYS A 129 18.14 7.61 3.82
C LYS A 129 18.93 6.63 4.68
N GLU A 130 18.24 5.72 5.34
CA GLU A 130 18.89 4.78 6.25
C GLU A 130 19.63 3.66 5.51
N ASN A 131 19.22 3.34 4.28
CA ASN A 131 19.78 2.28 3.44
C ASN A 131 19.99 0.94 4.18
N THR A 132 19.15 0.69 5.18
CA THR A 132 19.25 -0.49 6.07
C THR A 132 18.66 -1.75 5.45
N PHE A 133 17.76 -1.59 4.49
CA PHE A 133 17.14 -2.68 3.74
C PHE A 133 17.38 -2.44 2.24
N LYS A 134 17.92 -3.45 1.54
CA LYS A 134 18.34 -3.31 0.14
C LYS A 134 17.55 -4.16 -0.84
N ASP A 135 16.84 -5.15 -0.35
CA ASP A 135 16.09 -6.10 -1.18
C ASP A 135 14.71 -5.56 -1.54
N TYR A 136 14.68 -4.40 -2.20
CA TYR A 136 13.46 -3.78 -2.69
C TYR A 136 13.61 -3.20 -4.09
N ILE A 137 12.48 -3.09 -4.79
CA ILE A 137 12.36 -2.33 -6.04
C ILE A 137 11.15 -1.41 -5.99
N PHE A 138 11.25 -0.26 -6.65
CA PHE A 138 10.12 0.59 -6.94
C PHE A 138 9.50 0.20 -8.27
N VAL A 139 8.18 0.12 -8.31
CA VAL A 139 7.38 -0.12 -9.51
C VAL A 139 6.41 1.03 -9.69
N GLU A 140 6.57 1.80 -10.75
CA GLU A 140 5.65 2.88 -11.09
C GLU A 140 4.31 2.31 -11.60
N TYR A 141 3.21 2.80 -11.05
CA TYR A 141 1.87 2.43 -11.48
C TYR A 141 1.66 2.64 -13.00
N ASN A 142 2.18 3.76 -13.52
CA ASN A 142 2.06 4.08 -14.92
C ASN A 142 2.78 3.06 -15.82
N ASP A 143 3.95 2.57 -15.41
CA ASP A 143 4.67 1.51 -16.15
C ASP A 143 3.92 0.18 -16.06
N LEU A 144 3.37 -0.15 -14.89
CA LEU A 144 2.59 -1.37 -14.71
C LEU A 144 1.34 -1.39 -15.62
N VAL A 145 0.69 -0.25 -15.82
CA VAL A 145 -0.51 -0.18 -16.67
C VAL A 145 -0.19 -0.02 -18.14
N SER A 146 0.85 0.74 -18.51
CA SER A 146 1.20 1.01 -19.90
C SER A 146 2.08 -0.07 -20.55
N LYS A 147 2.92 -0.74 -19.75
CA LYS A 147 3.89 -1.75 -20.18
C LYS A 147 3.87 -2.98 -19.24
N PRO A 148 2.70 -3.60 -19.03
CA PRO A 148 2.52 -4.59 -17.98
C PRO A 148 3.41 -5.83 -18.14
N ASP A 149 3.63 -6.33 -19.37
CA ASP A 149 4.48 -7.48 -19.61
C ASP A 149 5.93 -7.25 -19.16
N ILE A 150 6.50 -6.09 -19.53
CA ILE A 150 7.88 -5.74 -19.19
C ILE A 150 7.98 -5.51 -17.67
N THR A 151 7.04 -4.79 -17.10
CA THR A 151 7.03 -4.46 -15.68
C THR A 151 6.92 -5.71 -14.82
N LEU A 152 5.99 -6.61 -15.15
CA LEU A 152 5.86 -7.88 -14.43
C LEU A 152 7.07 -8.80 -14.63
N LYS A 153 7.65 -8.84 -15.82
CA LYS A 153 8.89 -9.59 -16.04
C LYS A 153 10.01 -9.13 -15.12
N ASN A 154 10.16 -7.82 -14.92
CA ASN A 154 11.15 -7.27 -13.99
C ASN A 154 10.84 -7.66 -12.54
N ILE A 155 9.57 -7.66 -12.13
CA ILE A 155 9.13 -8.12 -10.81
C ILE A 155 9.44 -9.61 -10.61
N TYR A 156 9.13 -10.46 -11.60
CA TYR A 156 9.43 -11.89 -11.55
C TYR A 156 10.94 -12.14 -11.45
N ASN A 157 11.75 -11.45 -12.24
CA ASN A 157 13.21 -11.52 -12.18
C ASN A 157 13.75 -11.07 -10.82
N PHE A 158 13.18 -10.00 -10.25
CA PHE A 158 13.56 -9.53 -8.92
C PHE A 158 13.28 -10.58 -7.85
N PHE A 159 12.15 -11.25 -7.92
CA PHE A 159 11.83 -12.34 -6.98
C PHE A 159 12.58 -13.65 -7.27
N ASP A 160 13.22 -13.78 -8.43
CA ASP A 160 13.85 -15.01 -8.90
C ASP A 160 12.84 -16.16 -9.03
N ILE A 161 11.67 -15.85 -9.59
CA ILE A 161 10.60 -16.80 -9.85
C ILE A 161 10.29 -16.90 -11.33
N LYS A 162 9.73 -18.04 -11.73
CA LYS A 162 9.40 -18.30 -13.13
C LYS A 162 8.34 -17.31 -13.62
N HIS A 163 8.61 -16.71 -14.79
CA HIS A 163 7.66 -15.81 -15.43
C HIS A 163 6.35 -16.54 -15.78
N PHE A 164 5.23 -15.93 -15.41
CA PHE A 164 3.89 -16.36 -15.78
C PHE A 164 3.34 -15.40 -16.86
N LYS A 165 2.74 -15.95 -17.91
CA LYS A 165 2.11 -15.15 -18.96
C LYS A 165 0.72 -14.71 -18.51
N HIS A 166 0.53 -13.41 -18.36
CA HIS A 166 -0.75 -12.81 -17.99
C HIS A 166 -1.58 -12.42 -19.19
N ASP A 167 -2.90 -12.47 -19.06
CA ASP A 167 -3.84 -11.92 -20.05
C ASP A 167 -4.39 -10.58 -19.52
N PHE A 168 -3.78 -9.50 -19.97
CA PHE A 168 -4.16 -8.14 -19.56
C PHE A 168 -5.44 -7.63 -20.22
N ASN A 169 -5.98 -8.36 -21.20
CA ASN A 169 -7.27 -8.04 -21.80
C ASN A 169 -8.44 -8.72 -21.08
N ASN A 170 -8.13 -9.69 -20.20
CA ASN A 170 -9.13 -10.47 -19.49
C ASN A 170 -8.72 -10.79 -18.07
N VAL A 171 -8.47 -9.75 -17.28
CA VAL A 171 -8.19 -9.89 -15.85
C VAL A 171 -9.41 -10.47 -15.16
N LYS A 172 -9.23 -11.59 -14.46
CA LYS A 172 -10.30 -12.33 -13.79
C LYS A 172 -10.27 -12.09 -12.28
N GLU A 173 -11.41 -12.31 -11.64
CA GLU A 173 -11.44 -12.47 -10.18
C GLU A 173 -10.58 -13.69 -9.79
N PHE A 174 -9.96 -13.61 -8.64
CA PHE A 174 -9.23 -14.73 -8.08
C PHE A 174 -9.81 -15.16 -6.74
N GLU A 175 -9.55 -16.38 -6.40
CA GLU A 175 -9.88 -16.96 -5.10
C GLU A 175 -8.68 -17.73 -4.55
N VAL A 176 -8.60 -17.80 -3.24
CA VAL A 176 -7.60 -18.59 -2.53
C VAL A 176 -8.34 -19.53 -1.58
N ASN A 177 -8.05 -20.82 -1.67
CA ASN A 177 -8.73 -21.87 -0.86
C ASN A 177 -10.27 -21.80 -0.94
N GLY A 178 -10.82 -21.50 -2.13
CA GLY A 178 -12.27 -21.35 -2.34
C GLY A 178 -12.86 -20.05 -1.82
N ILE A 179 -12.04 -19.14 -1.28
CA ILE A 179 -12.47 -17.83 -0.77
C ILE A 179 -12.15 -16.77 -1.81
N LYS A 180 -13.18 -16.09 -2.30
CA LYS A 180 -13.01 -14.95 -3.22
C LYS A 180 -12.43 -13.75 -2.48
N TYR A 181 -11.59 -13.00 -3.19
CA TYR A 181 -11.09 -11.73 -2.67
C TYR A 181 -12.25 -10.77 -2.37
N GLU A 182 -12.33 -10.31 -1.15
CA GLU A 182 -13.36 -9.39 -0.65
C GLU A 182 -12.70 -8.32 0.22
N ASP A 183 -12.88 -7.05 -0.13
CA ASP A 183 -12.34 -5.90 0.59
C ASP A 183 -13.45 -5.02 1.22
N SER A 184 -14.66 -5.55 1.30
CA SER A 184 -15.80 -4.83 1.89
C SER A 184 -15.72 -4.70 3.42
N VAL A 185 -14.82 -5.45 4.04
CA VAL A 185 -14.58 -5.43 5.51
C VAL A 185 -14.25 -4.03 6.01
N PHE A 186 -13.62 -3.22 5.17
CA PHE A 186 -13.29 -1.83 5.51
C PHE A 186 -14.43 -0.84 5.24
N GLY A 187 -15.58 -1.34 4.82
CA GLY A 187 -16.78 -0.57 4.53
C GLY A 187 -16.71 0.15 3.17
N GLY A 188 -17.85 0.21 2.50
CA GLY A 188 -17.95 0.81 1.18
C GLY A 188 -17.36 -0.04 0.05
N LYS A 189 -17.71 0.27 -1.18
CA LYS A 189 -17.19 -0.41 -2.39
C LYS A 189 -15.87 0.21 -2.84
N LEU A 190 -14.90 0.36 -1.92
CA LEU A 190 -13.67 1.12 -2.16
C LEU A 190 -12.72 0.40 -3.11
N HIS A 191 -12.58 -0.91 -2.96
CA HIS A 191 -11.56 -1.70 -3.61
C HIS A 191 -12.13 -2.92 -4.35
N LYS A 192 -13.24 -2.71 -5.07
CA LYS A 192 -13.74 -3.79 -5.93
C LYS A 192 -12.67 -4.14 -6.95
N LEU A 193 -12.31 -5.43 -7.02
CA LEU A 193 -11.41 -5.92 -8.07
C LEU A 193 -12.04 -5.61 -9.45
N LYS A 194 -11.26 -4.95 -10.31
CA LYS A 194 -11.67 -4.65 -11.66
C LYS A 194 -11.29 -5.80 -12.56
N THR A 195 -12.30 -6.40 -13.15
CA THR A 195 -12.15 -7.46 -14.14
C THR A 195 -12.18 -6.89 -15.54
N GLY A 196 -11.71 -7.67 -16.53
CA GLY A 196 -11.66 -7.28 -17.92
C GLY A 196 -10.30 -6.69 -18.31
N LYS A 197 -10.29 -5.71 -19.19
CA LYS A 197 -9.05 -5.13 -19.70
C LYS A 197 -8.34 -4.24 -18.67
N LEU A 198 -7.03 -4.42 -18.55
CA LEU A 198 -6.19 -3.54 -17.74
C LEU A 198 -6.10 -2.16 -18.40
N GLU A 199 -6.65 -1.17 -17.74
CA GLU A 199 -6.68 0.21 -18.23
C GLU A 199 -6.33 1.23 -17.15
N ARG A 200 -5.66 2.30 -17.56
CA ARG A 200 -5.42 3.44 -16.68
C ARG A 200 -6.76 4.08 -16.31
N GLN A 201 -6.92 4.34 -15.02
CA GLN A 201 -8.08 5.08 -14.56
C GLN A 201 -7.79 6.58 -14.62
N GLU A 202 -8.60 7.29 -15.37
CA GLU A 202 -8.61 8.75 -15.34
C GLU A 202 -9.53 9.25 -14.22
N TYR A 203 -9.07 10.22 -13.47
CA TYR A 203 -9.86 10.82 -12.40
C TYR A 203 -10.51 12.09 -12.88
N GLN A 204 -11.83 12.21 -12.66
CA GLN A 204 -12.61 13.37 -13.02
C GLN A 204 -12.31 14.59 -12.12
N ILE A 205 -11.72 14.40 -10.95
CA ILE A 205 -11.46 15.49 -10.03
C ILE A 205 -10.10 16.10 -10.33
N LYS A 206 -10.11 17.31 -10.82
CA LYS A 206 -8.89 18.12 -10.90
C LYS A 206 -8.48 18.55 -9.50
N VAL A 207 -7.21 18.31 -9.18
CA VAL A 207 -6.59 18.81 -7.95
C VAL A 207 -6.48 20.35 -8.07
N PRO A 208 -6.88 21.11 -7.04
CA PRO A 208 -6.76 22.58 -7.07
C PRO A 208 -5.31 23.04 -7.27
N GLN A 209 -5.10 24.14 -7.98
CA GLN A 209 -3.75 24.63 -8.33
C GLN A 209 -2.88 24.85 -7.09
N ARG A 210 -3.41 25.45 -6.03
CA ARG A 210 -2.69 25.65 -4.78
C ARG A 210 -2.17 24.35 -4.15
N VAL A 211 -2.93 23.26 -4.29
CA VAL A 211 -2.54 21.93 -3.83
C VAL A 211 -1.45 21.35 -4.73
N VAL A 212 -1.56 21.55 -6.05
CA VAL A 212 -0.51 21.18 -7.01
C VAL A 212 0.80 21.87 -6.67
N ASP A 213 0.76 23.19 -6.47
CA ASP A 213 1.96 23.99 -6.15
C ASP A 213 2.64 23.54 -4.85
N LYS A 214 1.85 23.07 -3.88
CA LYS A 214 2.36 22.64 -2.59
C LYS A 214 2.91 21.22 -2.58
N TYR A 215 2.31 20.29 -3.32
CA TYR A 215 2.58 18.86 -3.20
C TYR A 215 3.18 18.22 -4.46
N SER A 216 3.51 18.98 -5.49
CA SER A 216 4.24 18.48 -6.64
C SER A 216 5.70 18.17 -6.30
N GLY A 217 6.26 17.17 -6.97
CA GLY A 217 7.69 16.84 -6.85
C GLY A 217 8.07 16.09 -5.57
N LEU A 218 7.11 15.47 -4.90
CA LEU A 218 7.37 14.64 -3.71
C LEU A 218 7.83 13.21 -4.03
N GLU A 219 7.95 12.85 -5.31
CA GLU A 219 8.34 11.53 -5.82
C GLU A 219 9.84 11.27 -5.66
N MET A 220 10.31 11.17 -4.41
CA MET A 220 11.73 11.05 -4.07
C MET A 220 12.39 9.79 -4.65
N TRP A 221 11.64 8.72 -4.90
CA TRP A 221 12.13 7.47 -5.50
C TRP A 221 12.60 7.65 -6.96
N ARG A 222 12.10 8.66 -7.68
CA ARG A 222 12.49 8.92 -9.08
C ARG A 222 13.92 9.45 -9.21
N LYS A 223 14.46 10.05 -8.14
CA LYS A 223 15.84 10.57 -8.15
C LYS A 223 16.88 9.44 -8.19
N ILE A 224 16.55 8.28 -7.63
CA ILE A 224 17.47 7.14 -7.55
C ILE A 224 17.61 6.41 -8.89
N ASN A 225 16.55 6.38 -9.68
CA ASN A 225 16.56 5.73 -10.99
C ASN A 225 17.39 6.52 -12.03
N ASN A 226 17.73 7.77 -11.76
CA ASN A 226 18.55 8.62 -12.63
C ASN A 226 20.05 8.53 -12.28
N GLU A 227 20.43 7.88 -11.17
CA GLU A 227 21.80 7.72 -10.70
C GLU A 227 22.38 6.30 -10.92
N LYS A 228 21.59 5.40 -11.50
CA LYS A 228 21.96 4.04 -11.90
C LYS A 228 21.93 3.90 -13.42
#